data_57d98618ecfba57b5ec276bde89e6987
#
_entry.id   57d98618ecfba57b5ec276bde89e6987
#
_cell.length_a   1.000
_cell.length_b   1.000
_cell.length_c   1.000
_cell.angle_alpha   90.00
_cell.angle_beta   90.00
_cell.angle_gamma   90.00
#
_symmetry.space_group_name_H-M   'P 1'
#
loop_
_entity.id
_entity.type
_entity.pdbx_description
1 polymer ?
#
loop_
_entity_poly.entity_id
_entity_poly.type
_entity_poly.pdbx_seq_one_letter_code
_entity_poly.pdbx_strand_id
1 'polypeptide(L)'
;STSSESFWKGYAGRANVNYQKWWTNRLEWLVNYTLTMDKHQLKAVLGYSWERSKWEQSGNENMGFVYDSMGWYGIGNGTYLSEGKANLWGGSSESTLIGFFGRLNYNYNDMLYASASMRREGSTKFGVNKKWGSFPSASLAWEIANTPFAEGIKPTFQSLKPRISYGVTGRSDFDAYRSLSTYSGYGVYLIDNEWIKGYAPSLNANPDLAWEKSTAFNVGVDFVAFDSRMRGSVEYFDRRSQDLLYNYTAPQPPFIYNTILVNVGTTKNTGIEASLEYDVLSKTAFKWTTGVNWSMGETKLTKLSSDVYQMAYL
;
A
#
# COMPACT_ATOMS: atom_id res chain seq x y z
N SER A 1 -6.04 -38.42 -4.36
CA SER A 1 -6.09 -39.41 -5.44
C SER A 1 -4.90 -40.35 -5.36
N THR A 2 -5.16 -41.62 -5.45
CA THR A 2 -4.16 -42.71 -5.39
C THR A 2 -3.62 -43.08 -6.76
N SER A 3 -3.78 -42.26 -7.79
CA SER A 3 -3.34 -42.61 -9.12
C SER A 3 -1.79 -42.72 -9.18
N SER A 4 -1.30 -43.76 -9.85
CA SER A 4 0.14 -44.00 -10.07
C SER A 4 0.81 -42.88 -10.90
N GLU A 5 0.02 -41.96 -11.47
CA GLU A 5 0.45 -40.84 -12.28
C GLU A 5 0.49 -39.52 -11.51
N SER A 6 0.18 -39.53 -10.19
CA SER A 6 0.22 -38.31 -9.38
C SER A 6 1.67 -37.78 -9.30
N PHE A 7 1.81 -36.47 -9.20
CA PHE A 7 3.10 -35.78 -8.95
C PHE A 7 3.84 -36.37 -7.72
N TRP A 8 3.11 -36.97 -6.78
CA TRP A 8 3.58 -37.60 -5.56
C TRP A 8 3.79 -39.11 -5.73
N LYS A 9 4.32 -39.54 -6.88
CA LYS A 9 4.65 -40.92 -7.18
C LYS A 9 5.51 -41.52 -6.05
N GLY A 10 5.02 -42.62 -5.46
CA GLY A 10 5.64 -43.26 -4.31
C GLY A 10 4.89 -43.10 -3.01
N TYR A 11 3.85 -42.23 -2.97
CA TYR A 11 2.95 -42.06 -1.84
C TYR A 11 1.55 -42.59 -2.18
N ALA A 12 0.94 -43.30 -1.27
CA ALA A 12 -0.42 -43.86 -1.42
C ALA A 12 -1.51 -42.81 -1.13
N GLY A 13 -1.31 -41.57 -1.45
CA GLY A 13 -2.21 -40.45 -1.23
C GLY A 13 -1.62 -39.40 -0.28
N ARG A 14 -2.09 -38.13 -0.41
CA ARG A 14 -1.69 -37.00 0.42
C ARG A 14 -2.90 -36.17 0.79
N ALA A 15 -3.04 -35.83 2.05
CA ALA A 15 -4.03 -34.89 2.57
C ALA A 15 -3.33 -33.73 3.27
N ASN A 16 -3.79 -32.52 2.98
CA ASN A 16 -3.31 -31.28 3.59
C ASN A 16 -4.52 -30.47 4.04
N VAL A 17 -4.54 -30.05 5.28
CA VAL A 17 -5.54 -29.16 5.85
C VAL A 17 -4.82 -27.92 6.37
N ASN A 18 -5.23 -26.76 5.91
CA ASN A 18 -4.70 -25.49 6.34
C ASN A 18 -5.85 -24.59 6.79
N TYR A 19 -5.79 -24.14 8.02
CA TYR A 19 -6.72 -23.18 8.60
C TYR A 19 -6.00 -21.83 8.71
N GLN A 20 -6.65 -20.79 8.19
CA GLN A 20 -6.14 -19.43 8.26
C GLN A 20 -7.24 -18.49 8.75
N LYS A 21 -6.89 -17.58 9.62
CA LYS A 21 -7.81 -16.60 10.17
C LYS A 21 -7.14 -15.22 10.16
N TRP A 22 -7.84 -14.27 9.59
CA TRP A 22 -7.49 -12.85 9.62
C TRP A 22 -8.58 -12.08 10.33
N TRP A 23 -8.19 -11.15 11.16
CA TRP A 23 -9.10 -10.15 11.69
C TRP A 23 -8.41 -8.81 11.87
N THR A 24 -9.17 -7.75 11.67
CA THR A 24 -8.73 -6.39 11.87
C THR A 24 -9.74 -5.68 12.77
N ASN A 25 -9.25 -5.12 13.85
CA ASN A 25 -9.99 -4.23 14.71
C ASN A 25 -9.58 -2.80 14.38
N ARG A 26 -10.58 -1.93 14.12
CA ARG A 26 -10.34 -0.51 13.81
C ARG A 26 -11.18 0.36 14.73
N LEU A 27 -10.55 1.41 15.24
CA LEU A 27 -11.20 2.51 15.94
C LEU A 27 -10.84 3.80 15.21
N GLU A 28 -11.87 4.57 14.85
CA GLU A 28 -11.69 5.89 14.27
C GLU A 28 -12.52 6.90 15.08
N TRP A 29 -11.92 8.05 15.33
CA TRP A 29 -12.56 9.16 15.97
C TRP A 29 -12.34 10.43 15.17
N LEU A 30 -13.44 11.14 14.85
CA LEU A 30 -13.44 12.29 13.96
C LEU A 30 -14.18 13.45 14.60
N VAL A 31 -13.58 14.63 14.51
CA VAL A 31 -14.22 15.91 14.81
C VAL A 31 -14.29 16.73 13.53
N ASN A 32 -15.50 17.10 13.14
CA ASN A 32 -15.73 17.95 11.98
C ASN A 32 -16.24 19.30 12.44
N TYR A 33 -15.68 20.36 11.87
CA TYR A 33 -16.10 21.73 12.11
C TYR A 33 -16.33 22.44 10.78
N THR A 34 -17.45 23.13 10.66
CA THR A 34 -17.77 23.96 9.48
C THR A 34 -18.14 25.35 9.94
N LEU A 35 -17.46 26.33 9.37
CA LEU A 35 -17.74 27.76 9.57
C LEU A 35 -18.07 28.38 8.22
N THR A 36 -19.22 29.05 8.12
CA THR A 36 -19.61 29.82 6.94
C THR A 36 -19.89 31.25 7.37
N MET A 37 -19.18 32.19 6.80
CA MET A 37 -19.31 33.63 7.08
C MET A 37 -19.26 34.40 5.75
N ASP A 38 -20.40 34.92 5.30
CA ASP A 38 -20.55 35.63 4.04
C ASP A 38 -19.91 34.83 2.86
N LYS A 39 -18.79 35.30 2.34
CA LYS A 39 -18.04 34.70 1.21
C LYS A 39 -17.04 33.64 1.63
N HIS A 40 -16.86 33.41 2.92
CA HIS A 40 -15.85 32.52 3.48
C HIS A 40 -16.49 31.21 3.97
N GLN A 41 -15.97 30.09 3.53
CA GLN A 41 -16.31 28.77 4.05
C GLN A 41 -15.05 28.04 4.49
N LEU A 42 -14.97 27.68 5.76
CA LEU A 42 -13.90 26.88 6.33
C LEU A 42 -14.48 25.55 6.81
N LYS A 43 -13.88 24.45 6.37
CA LYS A 43 -14.16 23.10 6.88
C LYS A 43 -12.89 22.52 7.46
N ALA A 44 -12.95 22.12 8.73
CA ALA A 44 -11.85 21.47 9.43
C ALA A 44 -12.23 20.07 9.86
N VAL A 45 -11.30 19.16 9.76
CA VAL A 45 -11.41 17.78 10.24
C VAL A 45 -10.19 17.49 11.09
N LEU A 46 -10.40 16.96 12.30
CA LEU A 46 -9.36 16.37 13.13
C LEU A 46 -9.73 14.93 13.39
N GLY A 47 -8.76 14.04 13.35
CA GLY A 47 -9.02 12.62 13.51
C GLY A 47 -7.88 11.86 14.18
N TYR A 48 -8.30 10.80 14.84
CA TYR A 48 -7.45 9.74 15.38
C TYR A 48 -7.90 8.41 14.80
N SER A 49 -6.96 7.56 14.42
CA SER A 49 -7.23 6.21 13.97
C SER A 49 -6.29 5.23 14.67
N TRP A 50 -6.84 4.10 15.05
CA TRP A 50 -6.09 2.96 15.54
C TRP A 50 -6.57 1.71 14.81
N GLU A 51 -5.63 0.90 14.35
CA GLU A 51 -5.90 -0.36 13.68
C GLU A 51 -4.95 -1.42 14.21
N ARG A 52 -5.49 -2.60 14.53
CA ARG A 52 -4.74 -3.79 14.87
C ARG A 52 -5.16 -4.92 13.96
N SER A 53 -4.23 -5.39 13.15
CA SER A 53 -4.41 -6.52 12.26
C SER A 53 -3.65 -7.72 12.77
N LYS A 54 -4.31 -8.87 12.81
CA LYS A 54 -3.72 -10.13 13.23
C LYS A 54 -4.06 -11.23 12.23
N TRP A 55 -3.08 -12.05 11.96
CA TRP A 55 -3.20 -13.24 11.14
C TRP A 55 -2.68 -14.44 11.93
N GLU A 56 -3.40 -15.55 11.86
CA GLU A 56 -3.02 -16.82 12.43
C GLU A 56 -3.23 -17.93 11.41
N GLN A 57 -2.33 -18.89 11.43
CA GLN A 57 -2.50 -20.11 10.66
C GLN A 57 -2.13 -21.33 11.49
N SER A 58 -2.76 -22.43 11.17
CA SER A 58 -2.35 -23.75 11.60
C SER A 58 -2.67 -24.76 10.50
N GLY A 59 -1.84 -25.76 10.35
CA GLY A 59 -2.09 -26.77 9.34
C GLY A 59 -1.39 -28.07 9.68
N ASN A 60 -1.84 -29.08 8.98
CA ASN A 60 -1.27 -30.42 9.07
C ASN A 60 -1.29 -31.09 7.70
N GLU A 61 -0.35 -31.98 7.50
CA GLU A 61 -0.22 -32.79 6.30
C GLU A 61 0.10 -34.22 6.72
N ASN A 62 -0.59 -35.16 6.10
CA ASN A 62 -0.34 -36.57 6.29
C ASN A 62 -0.37 -37.30 4.93
N MET A 63 0.29 -38.44 4.83
CA MET A 63 0.42 -39.25 3.62
C MET A 63 0.25 -40.73 3.95
N GLY A 64 0.16 -41.56 2.92
CA GLY A 64 0.05 -43.01 3.08
C GLY A 64 -1.38 -43.47 3.42
N PHE A 65 -2.37 -42.97 2.68
CA PHE A 65 -3.78 -43.35 2.86
C PHE A 65 -4.08 -44.60 2.05
N VAL A 66 -4.75 -45.55 2.68
CA VAL A 66 -5.23 -46.79 2.05
C VAL A 66 -6.52 -46.55 1.26
N TYR A 67 -7.35 -45.58 1.70
CA TYR A 67 -8.65 -45.25 1.12
C TYR A 67 -8.84 -43.75 0.99
N ASP A 68 -9.35 -43.32 -0.16
CA ASP A 68 -9.67 -41.91 -0.45
C ASP A 68 -11.07 -41.49 0.00
N SER A 69 -11.94 -42.45 0.37
CA SER A 69 -13.36 -42.20 0.62
C SER A 69 -13.64 -41.33 1.85
N MET A 70 -12.71 -41.18 2.78
CA MET A 70 -12.85 -40.33 3.97
C MET A 70 -12.52 -38.86 3.69
N GLY A 71 -11.94 -38.53 2.53
CA GLY A 71 -11.53 -37.18 2.20
C GLY A 71 -10.58 -36.59 3.24
N TRP A 72 -10.63 -35.26 3.40
CA TRP A 72 -9.77 -34.55 4.36
C TRP A 72 -10.13 -34.81 5.84
N TYR A 73 -11.35 -35.25 6.15
CA TYR A 73 -11.75 -35.62 7.51
C TYR A 73 -10.97 -36.80 8.06
N GLY A 74 -10.52 -37.68 7.20
CA GLY A 74 -9.71 -38.84 7.54
C GLY A 74 -8.21 -38.58 7.63
N ILE A 75 -7.76 -37.33 7.74
CA ILE A 75 -6.33 -36.97 7.69
C ILE A 75 -5.47 -37.69 8.73
N GLY A 76 -6.04 -38.07 9.88
CA GLY A 76 -5.34 -38.86 10.91
C GLY A 76 -5.04 -40.30 10.55
N ASN A 77 -5.63 -40.86 9.48
CA ASN A 77 -5.49 -42.27 9.09
C ASN A 77 -4.31 -42.56 8.16
N GLY A 78 -3.57 -41.54 7.76
CA GLY A 78 -2.34 -41.75 6.95
C GLY A 78 -1.22 -42.34 7.79
N THR A 79 -0.45 -43.26 7.24
CA THR A 79 0.62 -43.99 7.92
C THR A 79 1.77 -43.10 8.40
N TYR A 80 1.99 -41.96 7.72
CA TYR A 80 3.09 -41.04 8.06
C TYR A 80 2.95 -40.43 9.46
N LEU A 81 1.73 -40.32 10.00
CA LEU A 81 1.55 -39.90 11.39
C LEU A 81 2.17 -40.87 12.37
N SER A 82 1.89 -42.16 12.21
CA SER A 82 2.44 -43.22 13.08
C SER A 82 3.96 -43.43 12.88
N GLU A 83 4.47 -43.09 11.70
CA GLU A 83 5.89 -43.15 11.38
C GLU A 83 6.68 -41.89 11.82
N GLY A 84 6.01 -40.88 12.41
CA GLY A 84 6.63 -39.62 12.82
C GLY A 84 7.05 -38.72 11.65
N LYS A 85 6.46 -38.93 10.45
CA LYS A 85 6.76 -38.19 9.21
C LYS A 85 5.69 -37.17 8.81
N ALA A 86 4.55 -37.14 9.51
CA ALA A 86 3.50 -36.14 9.30
C ALA A 86 4.03 -34.74 9.60
N ASN A 87 3.57 -33.76 8.82
CA ASN A 87 4.01 -32.37 8.99
C ASN A 87 2.93 -31.55 9.70
N LEU A 88 3.35 -30.77 10.68
CA LEU A 88 2.53 -29.83 11.43
C LEU A 88 3.18 -28.47 11.36
N TRP A 89 2.39 -27.43 11.08
CA TRP A 89 2.89 -26.05 11.09
C TRP A 89 1.89 -25.09 11.70
N GLY A 90 2.38 -23.98 12.17
CA GLY A 90 1.58 -22.88 12.69
C GLY A 90 2.36 -21.58 12.64
N GLY A 91 1.62 -20.48 12.67
CA GLY A 91 2.20 -19.15 12.63
C GLY A 91 1.20 -18.10 13.08
N SER A 92 1.71 -17.00 13.58
CA SER A 92 0.92 -15.82 13.92
C SER A 92 1.70 -14.57 13.60
N SER A 93 1.00 -13.58 13.08
CA SER A 93 1.56 -12.27 12.74
C SER A 93 0.59 -11.19 13.19
N GLU A 94 1.13 -10.13 13.78
CA GLU A 94 0.35 -9.01 14.28
C GLU A 94 1.03 -7.68 13.96
N SER A 95 0.23 -6.69 13.60
CA SER A 95 0.70 -5.31 13.43
C SER A 95 -0.33 -4.32 13.94
N THR A 96 0.18 -3.20 14.47
CA THR A 96 -0.63 -2.08 14.93
C THR A 96 -0.22 -0.81 14.18
N LEU A 97 -1.22 -0.06 13.73
CA LEU A 97 -1.09 1.24 13.08
C LEU A 97 -1.88 2.28 13.88
N ILE A 98 -1.25 3.39 14.20
CA ILE A 98 -1.86 4.54 14.87
C ILE A 98 -1.69 5.77 13.98
N GLY A 99 -2.74 6.55 13.81
CA GLY A 99 -2.71 7.76 12.99
C GLY A 99 -3.38 8.95 13.66
N PHE A 100 -2.75 10.11 13.57
CA PHE A 100 -3.33 11.41 13.87
C PHE A 100 -3.37 12.22 12.59
N PHE A 101 -4.49 12.85 12.30
CA PHE A 101 -4.60 13.66 11.09
C PHE A 101 -5.47 14.89 11.29
N GLY A 102 -5.14 15.91 10.53
CA GLY A 102 -5.93 17.13 10.40
C GLY A 102 -6.01 17.57 8.96
N ARG A 103 -7.15 18.14 8.57
CA ARG A 103 -7.36 18.75 7.25
C ARG A 103 -8.15 20.04 7.42
N LEU A 104 -7.72 21.05 6.68
CA LEU A 104 -8.42 22.31 6.51
C LEU A 104 -8.76 22.47 5.03
N ASN A 105 -10.01 22.80 4.73
CA ASN A 105 -10.45 23.22 3.40
C ASN A 105 -11.06 24.61 3.53
N TYR A 106 -10.62 25.51 2.69
CA TYR A 106 -11.08 26.88 2.64
C TYR A 106 -11.60 27.20 1.25
N ASN A 107 -12.76 27.81 1.20
CA ASN A 107 -13.37 28.34 -0.02
C ASN A 107 -13.70 29.80 0.18
N TYR A 108 -13.28 30.63 -0.74
CA TYR A 108 -13.61 32.05 -0.81
C TYR A 108 -14.48 32.34 -2.02
N ASN A 109 -15.75 32.61 -1.80
CA ASN A 109 -16.74 33.05 -2.79
C ASN A 109 -16.79 32.16 -4.05
N ASP A 110 -16.59 30.87 -3.93
CA ASP A 110 -16.47 29.91 -5.03
C ASP A 110 -15.44 30.31 -6.11
N MET A 111 -14.51 31.17 -5.75
CA MET A 111 -13.41 31.62 -6.62
C MET A 111 -12.09 30.98 -6.23
N LEU A 112 -11.75 30.97 -4.95
CA LEU A 112 -10.47 30.46 -4.46
C LEU A 112 -10.70 29.28 -3.54
N TYR A 113 -10.05 28.17 -3.84
CA TYR A 113 -10.08 26.97 -3.03
C TYR A 113 -8.67 26.64 -2.54
N ALA A 114 -8.52 26.48 -1.23
CA ALA A 114 -7.27 26.05 -0.62
C ALA A 114 -7.52 24.85 0.27
N SER A 115 -6.63 23.87 0.26
CA SER A 115 -6.63 22.82 1.24
C SER A 115 -5.24 22.56 1.79
N ALA A 116 -5.17 22.18 3.07
CA ALA A 116 -3.97 21.72 3.71
C ALA A 116 -4.30 20.53 4.60
N SER A 117 -3.47 19.50 4.60
CA SER A 117 -3.61 18.39 5.53
C SER A 117 -2.26 17.90 6.03
N MET A 118 -2.30 17.33 7.23
CA MET A 118 -1.17 16.67 7.85
C MET A 118 -1.66 15.35 8.43
N ARG A 119 -0.96 14.26 8.11
CA ARG A 119 -1.14 12.95 8.72
C ARG A 119 0.17 12.48 9.33
N ARG A 120 0.11 12.05 10.59
CA ARG A 120 1.24 11.44 11.29
C ARG A 120 0.84 10.02 11.68
N GLU A 121 1.57 9.03 11.19
CA GLU A 121 1.30 7.62 11.43
C GLU A 121 2.48 6.92 12.08
N GLY A 122 2.19 6.01 13.00
CA GLY A 122 3.15 5.11 13.62
C GLY A 122 2.73 3.66 13.43
N SER A 123 3.65 2.82 12.98
CA SER A 123 3.40 1.39 12.78
C SER A 123 4.44 0.53 13.49
N THR A 124 3.96 -0.59 14.04
CA THR A 124 4.84 -1.60 14.68
C THR A 124 5.67 -2.39 13.68
N LYS A 125 5.38 -2.31 12.38
CA LYS A 125 6.14 -2.97 11.32
C LYS A 125 7.55 -2.40 11.14
N PHE A 126 7.72 -1.11 11.43
CA PHE A 126 8.99 -0.39 11.22
C PHE A 126 9.97 -0.55 12.36
N GLY A 127 11.22 -0.21 12.07
CA GLY A 127 12.31 -0.21 13.04
C GLY A 127 12.03 0.70 14.23
N VAL A 128 12.61 0.38 15.38
CA VAL A 128 12.39 1.12 16.63
C VAL A 128 12.70 2.61 16.50
N ASN A 129 13.65 2.97 15.64
CA ASN A 129 14.07 4.36 15.42
C ASN A 129 13.17 5.11 14.41
N LYS A 130 12.35 4.42 13.61
CA LYS A 130 11.64 4.97 12.44
C LYS A 130 10.15 4.62 12.37
N LYS A 131 9.54 4.29 13.49
CA LYS A 131 8.11 3.89 13.55
C LYS A 131 7.16 4.93 13.00
N TRP A 132 7.49 6.23 13.13
CA TRP A 132 6.60 7.33 12.79
C TRP A 132 6.95 7.97 11.45
N GLY A 133 5.92 8.13 10.59
CA GLY A 133 5.95 8.91 9.36
C GLY A 133 5.07 10.15 9.45
N SER A 134 5.43 11.20 8.72
CA SER A 134 4.66 12.44 8.59
C SER A 134 4.38 12.72 7.12
N PHE A 135 3.12 12.98 6.80
CA PHE A 135 2.59 13.03 5.43
C PHE A 135 1.76 14.32 5.24
N PRO A 136 2.43 15.44 4.94
CA PRO A 136 1.76 16.69 4.62
C PRO A 136 1.18 16.70 3.21
N SER A 137 0.11 17.49 3.01
CA SER A 137 -0.35 17.86 1.67
C SER A 137 -0.94 19.28 1.66
N ALA A 138 -0.85 19.94 0.51
CA ALA A 138 -1.48 21.22 0.27
C ALA A 138 -1.95 21.32 -1.18
N SER A 139 -3.05 22.06 -1.42
CA SER A 139 -3.51 22.36 -2.77
C SER A 139 -4.15 23.75 -2.83
N LEU A 140 -4.04 24.34 -4.01
CA LEU A 140 -4.73 25.59 -4.36
C LEU A 140 -5.40 25.40 -5.71
N ALA A 141 -6.62 25.94 -5.85
CA ALA A 141 -7.31 26.04 -7.13
C ALA A 141 -8.04 27.37 -7.22
N TRP A 142 -8.07 27.93 -8.42
CA TRP A 142 -8.69 29.23 -8.66
C TRP A 142 -9.71 29.13 -9.78
N GLU A 143 -11.00 29.31 -9.45
CA GLU A 143 -12.05 29.39 -10.47
C GLU A 143 -12.10 30.80 -11.08
N ILE A 144 -11.40 30.96 -12.19
CA ILE A 144 -11.25 32.24 -12.85
C ILE A 144 -12.60 32.77 -13.33
N ALA A 145 -13.47 31.91 -13.87
CA ALA A 145 -14.78 32.27 -14.37
C ALA A 145 -15.67 33.01 -13.36
N ASN A 146 -15.47 32.77 -12.05
CA ASN A 146 -16.23 33.40 -10.97
C ASN A 146 -15.66 34.75 -10.53
N THR A 147 -14.53 35.17 -11.10
CA THR A 147 -13.91 36.46 -10.73
C THR A 147 -14.56 37.64 -11.43
N PRO A 148 -14.60 38.83 -10.81
CA PRO A 148 -15.26 40.02 -11.42
C PRO A 148 -14.65 40.46 -12.76
N PHE A 149 -13.36 40.23 -12.98
CA PHE A 149 -12.67 40.62 -14.24
C PHE A 149 -12.84 39.58 -15.37
N ALA A 150 -13.45 38.43 -15.09
CA ALA A 150 -13.61 37.33 -16.04
C ALA A 150 -14.87 37.44 -16.93
N GLU A 151 -15.60 38.58 -16.89
CA GLU A 151 -16.82 38.77 -17.70
C GLU A 151 -16.61 38.52 -19.18
N GLY A 152 -15.45 38.88 -19.71
CA GLY A 152 -15.11 38.67 -21.11
C GLY A 152 -14.89 37.21 -21.54
N ILE A 153 -14.60 36.32 -20.61
CA ILE A 153 -14.38 34.88 -20.90
C ILE A 153 -15.60 34.01 -20.58
N LYS A 154 -16.55 34.48 -19.77
CA LYS A 154 -17.78 33.74 -19.38
C LYS A 154 -18.59 33.22 -20.55
N PRO A 155 -18.75 33.93 -21.69
CA PRO A 155 -19.48 33.39 -22.83
C PRO A 155 -18.87 32.12 -23.41
N THR A 156 -17.55 31.98 -23.28
CA THR A 156 -16.82 30.81 -23.78
C THR A 156 -16.58 29.77 -22.70
N PHE A 157 -16.12 30.19 -21.50
CA PHE A 157 -15.76 29.31 -20.40
C PHE A 157 -16.72 29.49 -19.21
N GLN A 158 -17.54 28.49 -18.93
CA GLN A 158 -18.38 28.41 -17.73
C GLN A 158 -17.55 28.07 -16.49
N SER A 159 -16.42 27.38 -16.66
CA SER A 159 -15.41 27.11 -15.64
C SER A 159 -14.02 27.12 -16.28
N LEU A 160 -13.08 27.77 -15.63
CA LEU A 160 -11.66 27.72 -15.96
C LEU A 160 -10.87 27.72 -14.65
N LYS A 161 -10.36 26.55 -14.27
CA LYS A 161 -9.82 26.28 -12.95
C LYS A 161 -8.37 25.77 -13.00
N PRO A 162 -7.36 26.65 -13.03
CA PRO A 162 -5.99 26.25 -12.74
C PRO A 162 -5.89 25.73 -11.31
N ARG A 163 -5.08 24.69 -11.13
CA ARG A 163 -4.83 24.05 -9.84
C ARG A 163 -3.38 23.62 -9.70
N ILE A 164 -2.92 23.65 -8.46
CA ILE A 164 -1.61 23.15 -8.06
C ILE A 164 -1.77 22.34 -6.79
N SER A 165 -1.06 21.22 -6.69
CA SER A 165 -1.07 20.41 -5.47
C SER A 165 0.29 19.80 -5.21
N TYR A 166 0.56 19.59 -3.92
CA TYR A 166 1.72 18.89 -3.40
C TYR A 166 1.27 17.97 -2.28
N GLY A 167 1.76 16.73 -2.28
CA GLY A 167 1.42 15.77 -1.24
C GLY A 167 2.51 14.74 -1.04
N VAL A 168 2.61 14.28 0.20
CA VAL A 168 3.48 13.17 0.60
C VAL A 168 2.61 12.03 1.12
N THR A 169 2.87 10.81 0.64
CA THR A 169 2.23 9.59 1.13
C THR A 169 3.27 8.60 1.61
N GLY A 170 2.90 7.75 2.56
CA GLY A 170 3.75 6.69 3.09
C GLY A 170 3.23 5.32 2.69
N ARG A 171 4.15 4.37 2.50
CA ARG A 171 3.84 2.97 2.23
C ARG A 171 4.42 2.07 3.32
N SER A 172 3.63 1.11 3.80
CA SER A 172 3.98 0.10 4.81
C SER A 172 3.56 -1.31 4.39
N ASP A 173 3.53 -1.56 3.08
CA ASP A 173 3.06 -2.82 2.49
C ASP A 173 4.17 -3.88 2.49
N PHE A 174 4.39 -4.44 3.68
CA PHE A 174 5.26 -5.60 3.92
C PHE A 174 4.83 -6.32 5.20
N ASP A 175 5.32 -7.53 5.38
CA ASP A 175 4.97 -8.38 6.53
C ASP A 175 5.43 -7.77 7.86
N ALA A 176 4.70 -8.08 8.94
CA ALA A 176 5.14 -7.71 10.28
C ALA A 176 6.47 -8.39 10.63
N TYR A 177 7.16 -7.83 11.64
CA TYR A 177 8.43 -8.33 12.21
C TYR A 177 9.65 -8.26 11.27
N ARG A 178 9.54 -7.71 10.04
CA ARG A 178 10.67 -7.59 9.10
C ARG A 178 11.80 -6.66 9.59
N SER A 179 11.51 -5.85 10.59
CA SER A 179 12.51 -4.99 11.26
C SER A 179 13.21 -5.67 12.45
N LEU A 180 12.75 -6.87 12.84
CA LEU A 180 13.24 -7.58 14.03
C LEU A 180 14.11 -8.77 13.65
N SER A 181 14.99 -9.18 14.55
CA SER A 181 15.60 -10.51 14.50
C SER A 181 14.60 -11.54 14.99
N THR A 182 14.28 -12.49 14.14
CA THR A 182 13.39 -13.62 14.48
C THR A 182 14.17 -14.92 14.46
N TYR A 183 13.65 -15.92 15.15
CA TYR A 183 14.23 -17.26 15.22
C TYR A 183 13.23 -18.27 14.70
N SER A 184 13.70 -19.30 14.02
CA SER A 184 12.92 -20.45 13.58
C SER A 184 13.58 -21.75 13.99
N GLY A 185 12.79 -22.82 14.09
CA GLY A 185 13.33 -24.14 14.37
C GLY A 185 14.30 -24.58 13.27
N TYR A 186 15.51 -24.94 13.64
CA TYR A 186 16.57 -25.35 12.74
C TYR A 186 17.26 -26.61 13.25
N GLY A 187 17.01 -27.73 12.52
CA GLY A 187 17.63 -29.00 12.83
C GLY A 187 17.24 -29.60 14.20
N VAL A 188 17.78 -30.76 14.46
CA VAL A 188 17.76 -31.43 15.77
C VAL A 188 19.18 -31.83 16.11
N TYR A 189 19.53 -31.77 17.39
CA TYR A 189 20.86 -32.07 17.92
C TYR A 189 20.75 -33.12 18.99
N LEU A 190 21.69 -34.06 19.01
CA LEU A 190 21.78 -35.08 20.07
C LEU A 190 22.61 -34.53 21.22
N ILE A 191 22.00 -34.27 22.37
CA ILE A 191 22.65 -33.81 23.59
C ILE A 191 22.24 -34.74 24.72
N ASP A 192 23.20 -35.30 25.45
CA ASP A 192 22.96 -36.24 26.54
C ASP A 192 22.03 -37.42 26.17
N ASN A 193 22.20 -37.93 24.96
CA ASN A 193 21.41 -39.01 24.36
C ASN A 193 19.92 -38.66 24.09
N GLU A 194 19.55 -37.36 24.10
CA GLU A 194 18.23 -36.83 23.75
C GLU A 194 18.30 -35.96 22.52
N TRP A 195 17.30 -36.09 21.59
CA TRP A 195 17.16 -35.26 20.43
C TRP A 195 16.48 -33.94 20.78
N ILE A 196 17.26 -32.84 20.79
CA ILE A 196 16.78 -31.50 21.12
C ILE A 196 16.64 -30.67 19.83
N LYS A 197 15.49 -30.01 19.65
CA LYS A 197 15.26 -29.10 18.53
C LYS A 197 16.07 -27.81 18.71
N GLY A 198 16.91 -27.51 17.72
CA GLY A 198 17.65 -26.25 17.66
C GLY A 198 16.81 -25.10 17.12
N TYR A 199 17.26 -23.88 17.38
CA TYR A 199 16.71 -22.65 16.84
C TYR A 199 17.84 -21.80 16.26
N ALA A 200 17.59 -21.19 15.10
CA ALA A 200 18.53 -20.29 14.45
C ALA A 200 17.83 -18.99 14.02
N PRO A 201 18.56 -17.88 13.90
CA PRO A 201 18.04 -16.65 13.32
C PRO A 201 17.47 -16.90 11.93
N SER A 202 16.29 -16.34 11.66
CA SER A 202 15.60 -16.46 10.36
C SER A 202 15.42 -15.12 9.65
N LEU A 203 15.68 -14.01 10.34
CA LEU A 203 15.70 -12.65 9.78
C LEU A 203 16.81 -11.82 10.45
N ASN A 204 17.42 -10.92 9.70
CA ASN A 204 18.28 -9.90 10.23
C ASN A 204 17.45 -8.71 10.73
N ALA A 205 17.79 -8.17 11.90
CA ALA A 205 17.16 -6.96 12.41
C ALA A 205 17.54 -5.73 11.58
N ASN A 206 16.58 -4.83 11.37
CA ASN A 206 16.84 -3.50 10.85
C ASN A 206 16.11 -2.46 11.72
N PRO A 207 16.78 -1.91 12.77
CA PRO A 207 16.16 -0.93 13.66
C PRO A 207 15.85 0.41 12.97
N ASP A 208 16.43 0.68 11.80
CA ASP A 208 16.26 1.89 11.01
C ASP A 208 15.31 1.71 9.82
N LEU A 209 14.64 0.55 9.71
CA LEU A 209 13.63 0.32 8.68
C LEU A 209 12.54 1.38 8.75
N ALA A 210 12.39 2.17 7.69
CA ALA A 210 11.57 3.36 7.63
C ALA A 210 10.46 3.26 6.57
N TRP A 211 9.54 4.23 6.61
CA TRP A 211 8.49 4.40 5.62
C TRP A 211 9.08 4.70 4.23
N GLU A 212 8.64 3.96 3.23
CA GLU A 212 8.79 4.37 1.83
C GLU A 212 7.90 5.59 1.62
N LYS A 213 8.44 6.68 1.05
CA LYS A 213 7.72 7.94 0.86
C LYS A 213 7.54 8.23 -0.62
N SER A 214 6.32 8.53 -1.01
CA SER A 214 6.01 9.06 -2.34
C SER A 214 5.57 10.51 -2.22
N THR A 215 6.30 11.39 -2.89
CA THR A 215 6.00 12.81 -3.03
C THR A 215 5.40 13.04 -4.41
N ALA A 216 4.25 13.69 -4.49
CA ALA A 216 3.58 14.04 -5.74
C ALA A 216 3.41 15.56 -5.83
N PHE A 217 3.82 16.14 -6.95
CA PHE A 217 3.55 17.52 -7.33
C PHE A 217 2.76 17.52 -8.62
N ASN A 218 1.60 18.22 -8.63
CA ASN A 218 0.75 18.30 -9.80
C ASN A 218 0.38 19.76 -10.08
N VAL A 219 0.36 20.11 -11.36
CA VAL A 219 -0.14 21.39 -11.88
C VAL A 219 -1.07 21.08 -13.04
N GLY A 220 -2.27 21.65 -13.03
CA GLY A 220 -3.24 21.39 -14.09
C GLY A 220 -4.25 22.52 -14.26
N VAL A 221 -5.04 22.38 -15.31
CA VAL A 221 -6.17 23.26 -15.61
C VAL A 221 -7.36 22.38 -15.95
N ASP A 222 -8.48 22.58 -15.25
CA ASP A 222 -9.77 22.01 -15.58
C ASP A 222 -10.62 23.09 -16.26
N PHE A 223 -11.40 22.73 -17.27
CA PHE A 223 -12.24 23.69 -17.98
C PHE A 223 -13.59 23.09 -18.37
N VAL A 224 -14.60 23.97 -18.40
CA VAL A 224 -15.91 23.73 -18.99
C VAL A 224 -16.21 24.90 -19.94
N ALA A 225 -16.53 24.59 -21.19
CA ALA A 225 -16.69 25.61 -22.25
C ALA A 225 -17.88 25.33 -23.16
N PHE A 226 -18.30 26.35 -23.96
CA PHE A 226 -19.32 26.26 -24.97
C PHE A 226 -20.65 25.76 -24.44
N ASP A 227 -21.24 26.51 -23.50
CA ASP A 227 -22.49 26.17 -22.81
C ASP A 227 -22.44 24.76 -22.17
N SER A 228 -21.30 24.45 -21.52
CA SER A 228 -21.03 23.17 -20.85
C SER A 228 -20.99 21.96 -21.79
N ARG A 229 -20.93 22.18 -23.12
CA ARG A 229 -20.83 21.09 -24.11
C ARG A 229 -19.43 20.48 -24.17
N MET A 230 -18.42 21.23 -23.81
CA MET A 230 -17.03 20.79 -23.81
C MET A 230 -16.46 20.86 -22.40
N ARG A 231 -15.87 19.78 -21.92
CA ARG A 231 -15.20 19.70 -20.63
C ARG A 231 -13.91 18.92 -20.76
N GLY A 232 -12.90 19.32 -20.02
CA GLY A 232 -11.62 18.63 -20.07
C GLY A 232 -10.67 19.11 -19.01
N SER A 233 -9.52 18.45 -18.98
CA SER A 233 -8.41 18.79 -18.11
C SER A 233 -7.08 18.54 -18.80
N VAL A 234 -6.07 19.29 -18.42
CA VAL A 234 -4.66 19.02 -18.72
C VAL A 234 -3.88 19.11 -17.43
N GLU A 235 -3.08 18.11 -17.13
CA GLU A 235 -2.29 18.04 -15.91
C GLU A 235 -0.85 17.60 -16.21
N TYR A 236 0.10 18.25 -15.59
CA TYR A 236 1.48 17.80 -15.44
C TYR A 236 1.70 17.24 -14.05
N PHE A 237 2.40 16.12 -13.94
CA PHE A 237 2.75 15.50 -12.67
C PHE A 237 4.25 15.18 -12.57
N ASP A 238 4.80 15.32 -11.36
CA ASP A 238 6.13 14.85 -10.94
C ASP A 238 5.94 14.05 -9.65
N ARG A 239 6.14 12.74 -9.71
CA ARG A 239 6.04 11.81 -8.57
C ARG A 239 7.39 11.21 -8.29
N ARG A 240 7.79 11.21 -7.01
CA ARG A 240 9.07 10.63 -6.56
C ARG A 240 8.83 9.69 -5.41
N SER A 241 9.18 8.42 -5.58
CA SER A 241 9.21 7.45 -4.49
C SER A 241 10.63 7.28 -4.00
N GLN A 242 10.86 7.59 -2.73
CA GLN A 242 12.14 7.55 -2.03
C GLN A 242 12.12 6.48 -0.95
N ASP A 243 13.30 6.01 -0.57
CA ASP A 243 13.45 5.01 0.47
C ASP A 243 12.66 3.73 0.13
N LEU A 244 12.76 3.26 -1.14
CA LEU A 244 12.08 2.06 -1.62
C LEU A 244 12.45 0.86 -0.75
N LEU A 245 11.45 0.09 -0.37
CA LEU A 245 11.63 -1.14 0.40
C LEU A 245 12.17 -2.25 -0.49
N TYR A 246 13.34 -2.78 -0.16
CA TYR A 246 14.03 -3.79 -0.94
C TYR A 246 14.65 -4.88 -0.06
N ASN A 247 14.53 -6.14 -0.48
CA ASN A 247 15.21 -7.26 0.15
C ASN A 247 16.67 -7.31 -0.34
N TYR A 248 17.57 -6.78 0.46
CA TYR A 248 19.00 -6.76 0.16
C TYR A 248 19.62 -8.12 0.47
N THR A 249 20.45 -8.63 -0.45
CA THR A 249 21.25 -9.83 -0.23
C THR A 249 22.44 -9.45 0.67
N ALA A 250 22.35 -9.86 1.93
CA ALA A 250 23.33 -9.50 2.96
C ALA A 250 24.54 -10.43 2.93
N PRO A 251 25.77 -9.90 2.97
CA PRO A 251 26.98 -10.72 3.06
C PRO A 251 27.06 -11.45 4.40
N GLN A 252 27.52 -12.69 4.37
CA GLN A 252 27.74 -13.50 5.56
C GLN A 252 29.22 -13.84 5.70
N PRO A 253 29.95 -13.34 6.72
CA PRO A 253 29.57 -12.37 7.74
C PRO A 253 29.48 -10.93 7.20
N PRO A 254 29.02 -9.90 7.93
CA PRO A 254 28.67 -9.92 9.36
C PRO A 254 27.20 -10.30 9.63
N PHE A 255 26.36 -10.38 8.60
CA PHE A 255 24.95 -10.75 8.80
C PHE A 255 24.81 -12.24 9.06
N ILE A 256 23.87 -12.61 9.94
CA ILE A 256 23.61 -14.01 10.30
C ILE A 256 22.73 -14.68 9.25
N TYR A 257 21.81 -13.93 8.65
CA TYR A 257 20.91 -14.40 7.59
C TYR A 257 21.23 -13.72 6.26
N ASN A 258 20.98 -14.40 5.14
CA ASN A 258 21.43 -13.95 3.81
C ASN A 258 20.58 -12.81 3.20
N THR A 259 19.54 -12.35 3.87
CA THR A 259 18.71 -11.23 3.42
C THR A 259 18.33 -10.28 4.56
N ILE A 260 18.15 -9.02 4.23
CA ILE A 260 17.67 -7.97 5.13
C ILE A 260 16.74 -7.03 4.35
N LEU A 261 15.62 -6.64 4.93
CA LEU A 261 14.74 -5.62 4.37
C LEU A 261 15.30 -4.23 4.69
N VAL A 262 15.52 -3.41 3.67
CA VAL A 262 16.16 -2.09 3.80
C VAL A 262 15.42 -1.05 2.96
N ASN A 263 15.65 0.22 3.28
CA ASN A 263 15.21 1.36 2.48
C ASN A 263 16.34 1.78 1.55
N VAL A 264 16.13 1.60 0.22
CA VAL A 264 17.17 1.90 -0.76
C VAL A 264 16.54 2.26 -2.11
N GLY A 265 17.17 3.19 -2.82
CA GLY A 265 16.73 3.61 -4.15
C GLY A 265 15.68 4.71 -4.16
N THR A 266 15.56 5.32 -5.32
CA THR A 266 14.58 6.38 -5.60
C THR A 266 14.12 6.27 -7.05
N THR A 267 12.82 6.29 -7.25
CA THR A 267 12.21 6.39 -8.58
C THR A 267 11.58 7.75 -8.78
N LYS A 268 11.59 8.22 -10.02
CA LYS A 268 10.91 9.42 -10.46
C LYS A 268 9.99 9.09 -11.63
N ASN A 269 8.74 9.51 -11.54
CA ASN A 269 7.75 9.36 -12.60
C ASN A 269 7.18 10.75 -12.94
N THR A 270 7.36 11.18 -14.18
CA THR A 270 6.89 12.48 -14.68
C THR A 270 6.11 12.31 -15.96
N GLY A 271 5.07 13.11 -16.13
CA GLY A 271 4.26 13.03 -17.35
C GLY A 271 3.21 14.11 -17.44
N ILE A 272 2.44 14.01 -18.54
CA ILE A 272 1.30 14.86 -18.84
C ILE A 272 0.11 13.96 -19.10
N GLU A 273 -1.03 14.35 -18.55
CA GLU A 273 -2.33 13.71 -18.78
C GLU A 273 -3.30 14.75 -19.32
N ALA A 274 -4.12 14.38 -20.30
CA ALA A 274 -5.15 15.23 -20.86
C ALA A 274 -6.44 14.42 -21.05
N SER A 275 -7.57 15.04 -20.72
CA SER A 275 -8.89 14.52 -20.98
C SER A 275 -9.74 15.56 -21.69
N LEU A 276 -10.56 15.13 -22.62
CA LEU A 276 -11.52 15.96 -23.32
C LEU A 276 -12.80 15.19 -23.55
N GLU A 277 -13.91 15.77 -23.17
CA GLU A 277 -15.27 15.28 -23.49
C GLU A 277 -16.03 16.37 -24.22
N TYR A 278 -16.83 15.95 -25.21
CA TYR A 278 -17.65 16.84 -26.00
C TYR A 278 -19.04 16.26 -26.25
N ASP A 279 -20.08 17.04 -25.95
CA ASP A 279 -21.47 16.69 -26.23
C ASP A 279 -21.80 17.06 -27.69
N VAL A 280 -21.66 16.09 -28.61
CA VAL A 280 -21.87 16.25 -30.05
C VAL A 280 -23.34 16.58 -30.33
N LEU A 281 -24.25 15.84 -29.68
CA LEU A 281 -25.68 16.08 -29.75
C LEU A 281 -26.25 16.11 -28.33
N SER A 282 -26.99 17.17 -28.02
CA SER A 282 -27.65 17.35 -26.72
C SER A 282 -29.12 17.74 -26.94
N LYS A 283 -29.90 16.84 -27.58
CA LYS A 283 -31.36 16.99 -27.77
C LYS A 283 -32.08 16.14 -26.76
N THR A 284 -33.34 16.53 -26.45
CA THR A 284 -34.16 15.88 -25.44
C THR A 284 -34.38 14.36 -25.67
N ALA A 285 -34.42 13.93 -26.94
CA ALA A 285 -34.68 12.54 -27.32
C ALA A 285 -33.39 11.72 -27.58
N PHE A 286 -32.23 12.39 -27.82
CA PHE A 286 -31.01 11.70 -28.11
C PHE A 286 -29.79 12.55 -27.64
N LYS A 287 -28.96 11.95 -26.82
CA LYS A 287 -27.71 12.55 -26.32
C LYS A 287 -26.53 11.71 -26.81
N TRP A 288 -25.56 12.37 -27.42
CA TRP A 288 -24.29 11.75 -27.83
C TRP A 288 -23.12 12.55 -27.30
N THR A 289 -22.38 11.93 -26.38
CA THR A 289 -21.14 12.46 -25.83
C THR A 289 -19.98 11.61 -26.35
N THR A 290 -18.90 12.25 -26.78
CA THR A 290 -17.64 11.58 -27.14
C THR A 290 -16.51 12.07 -26.24
N GLY A 291 -15.54 11.22 -25.95
CA GLY A 291 -14.40 11.59 -25.09
C GLY A 291 -13.10 10.98 -25.56
N VAL A 292 -11.99 11.66 -25.27
CA VAL A 292 -10.61 11.24 -25.51
C VAL A 292 -9.82 11.44 -24.24
N ASN A 293 -9.07 10.41 -23.84
CA ASN A 293 -8.06 10.49 -22.79
C ASN A 293 -6.69 10.21 -23.41
N TRP A 294 -5.72 11.05 -23.08
CA TRP A 294 -4.34 10.89 -23.52
C TRP A 294 -3.41 11.03 -22.32
N SER A 295 -2.39 10.17 -22.24
CA SER A 295 -1.37 10.23 -21.23
C SER A 295 0.00 9.90 -21.81
N MET A 296 1.01 10.61 -21.35
CA MET A 296 2.40 10.36 -21.66
C MET A 296 3.23 10.53 -20.41
N GLY A 297 4.05 9.53 -20.07
CA GLY A 297 4.86 9.58 -18.86
C GLY A 297 6.12 8.75 -19.00
N GLU A 298 7.10 9.08 -18.17
CA GLU A 298 8.38 8.38 -18.07
C GLU A 298 8.71 8.08 -16.63
N THR A 299 9.11 6.83 -16.36
CA THR A 299 9.60 6.41 -15.05
C THR A 299 11.10 6.16 -15.13
N LYS A 300 11.86 6.80 -14.23
CA LYS A 300 13.31 6.64 -14.10
C LYS A 300 13.67 6.20 -12.70
N LEU A 301 14.59 5.25 -12.61
CA LEU A 301 15.29 4.95 -11.37
C LEU A 301 16.44 5.97 -11.23
N THR A 302 16.33 6.89 -10.27
CA THR A 302 17.28 8.01 -10.13
C THR A 302 18.37 7.75 -9.11
N LYS A 303 18.15 6.79 -8.21
CA LYS A 303 19.14 6.36 -7.21
C LYS A 303 18.99 4.86 -6.96
N LEU A 304 20.08 4.10 -7.05
CA LEU A 304 20.13 2.64 -6.85
C LEU A 304 20.64 2.22 -5.48
N SER A 305 21.26 3.14 -4.74
CA SER A 305 21.93 2.82 -3.50
C SER A 305 21.61 3.82 -2.39
N SER A 306 21.79 3.39 -1.17
CA SER A 306 21.96 4.25 0.01
C SER A 306 23.43 4.27 0.39
N ASP A 307 23.79 5.01 1.45
CA ASP A 307 25.17 5.06 1.96
C ASP A 307 25.64 3.69 2.50
N VAL A 308 24.70 2.82 2.86
CA VAL A 308 24.96 1.51 3.47
C VAL A 308 24.63 0.35 2.52
N TYR A 309 23.56 0.46 1.72
CA TYR A 309 23.04 -0.63 0.92
C TYR A 309 22.96 -0.26 -0.56
N GLN A 310 23.24 -1.22 -1.42
CA GLN A 310 23.18 -1.06 -2.88
C GLN A 310 22.19 -2.08 -3.45
N MET A 311 21.34 -1.65 -4.39
CA MET A 311 20.50 -2.57 -5.16
C MET A 311 21.33 -3.28 -6.22
N ALA A 312 21.13 -4.58 -6.40
CA ALA A 312 21.65 -5.27 -7.56
C ALA A 312 20.94 -4.79 -8.84
N TYR A 313 21.67 -4.78 -9.95
CA TYR A 313 21.04 -4.59 -11.26
C TYR A 313 20.07 -5.74 -11.52
N LEU A 314 18.84 -5.41 -11.89
CA LEU A 314 17.87 -6.35 -12.43
C LEU A 314 18.13 -6.58 -13.93
#